data_e85d3a4d4bfeeaa02c4ad12d685d516b
#
_entry.id   e85d3a4d4bfeeaa02c4ad12d685d516b
#
_cell.length_a   1.000
_cell.length_b   1.000
_cell.length_c   1.000
_cell.angle_alpha   90.00
_cell.angle_beta   90.00
_cell.angle_gamma   90.00
#
_symmetry.space_group_name_H-M   'P 1'
#
loop_
_entity.id
_entity.type
_entity.pdbx_description
1 polymer ?
#
loop_
_entity_poly.entity_id
_entity_poly.type
_entity_poly.pdbx_seq_one_letter_code
_entity_poly.pdbx_strand_id
1 'polypeptide(L)'
;MKRVQMFLAGAFIAVGSLYAQSSDAEWQMEVAKLKETIQSDPAQAAEQAEQLIKGKNKKNVELLTAIGEAYLQADKLSEAQMYAALAKKANGKSALASVLEGDIAAKQKNAGLASQKYEEAIYFDSRCTPAYLKYADIYKSANAGLAIEKLNQLKTLEPSNTAIDKKLAEIYYLKNDFSKAADAYSRFAMGPTANEED
;
A
#
# COMPACT_ATOMS: atom_id res chain seq x y z
N MET A 1 -48.54 -20.24 5.26
CA MET A 1 -47.99 -19.02 4.68
C MET A 1 -46.83 -18.45 5.52
N LYS A 2 -45.67 -19.15 5.66
CA LYS A 2 -44.51 -18.69 6.45
C LYS A 2 -43.14 -19.18 5.86
N ARG A 3 -43.03 -19.35 4.54
CA ARG A 3 -41.77 -19.84 3.93
C ARG A 3 -41.23 -19.01 2.78
N VAL A 4 -41.72 -17.79 2.53
CA VAL A 4 -41.28 -16.96 1.39
C VAL A 4 -40.38 -15.75 1.81
N GLN A 5 -40.35 -15.43 3.11
CA GLN A 5 -39.59 -14.24 3.56
C GLN A 5 -38.09 -14.46 3.89
N MET A 6 -37.59 -15.71 3.80
CA MET A 6 -36.20 -16.02 4.22
C MET A 6 -35.18 -15.99 3.08
N PHE A 7 -35.62 -15.83 1.83
CA PHE A 7 -34.75 -15.84 0.64
C PHE A 7 -34.32 -14.45 0.12
N LEU A 8 -34.97 -13.38 0.61
CA LEU A 8 -34.62 -12.02 0.13
C LEU A 8 -33.50 -11.33 0.91
N ALA A 9 -33.19 -11.74 2.14
CA ALA A 9 -32.14 -11.14 2.93
C ALA A 9 -30.72 -11.59 2.50
N GLY A 10 -30.58 -12.84 2.01
CA GLY A 10 -29.29 -13.37 1.56
C GLY A 10 -28.81 -12.81 0.21
N ALA A 11 -29.76 -12.46 -0.68
CA ALA A 11 -29.45 -11.90 -2.01
C ALA A 11 -28.97 -10.44 -1.94
N PHE A 12 -29.41 -9.67 -0.95
CA PHE A 12 -29.01 -8.26 -0.83
C PHE A 12 -27.57 -8.09 -0.34
N ILE A 13 -27.07 -9.00 0.50
CA ILE A 13 -25.70 -8.94 1.01
C ILE A 13 -24.70 -9.36 -0.08
N ALA A 14 -25.05 -10.36 -0.90
CA ALA A 14 -24.20 -10.83 -2.00
C ALA A 14 -24.11 -9.80 -3.15
N VAL A 15 -25.18 -9.09 -3.44
CA VAL A 15 -25.21 -8.06 -4.49
C VAL A 15 -24.42 -6.83 -4.04
N GLY A 16 -24.49 -6.42 -2.77
CA GLY A 16 -23.72 -5.30 -2.25
C GLY A 16 -22.20 -5.54 -2.29
N SER A 17 -21.75 -6.74 -1.98
CA SER A 17 -20.32 -7.10 -2.04
C SER A 17 -19.80 -7.22 -3.47
N LEU A 18 -20.61 -7.71 -4.42
CA LEU A 18 -20.28 -7.77 -5.84
C LEU A 18 -20.21 -6.38 -6.48
N TYR A 19 -21.07 -5.45 -6.10
CA TYR A 19 -21.01 -4.06 -6.60
C TYR A 19 -19.84 -3.29 -6.01
N ALA A 20 -19.45 -3.53 -4.75
CA ALA A 20 -18.26 -2.93 -4.16
C ALA A 20 -16.99 -3.46 -4.82
N GLN A 21 -16.85 -4.77 -5.00
CA GLN A 21 -15.71 -5.38 -5.72
C GLN A 21 -15.61 -4.92 -7.18
N SER A 22 -16.74 -4.75 -7.89
CA SER A 22 -16.72 -4.25 -9.27
C SER A 22 -16.28 -2.78 -9.34
N SER A 23 -16.67 -1.94 -8.38
CA SER A 23 -16.28 -0.52 -8.37
C SER A 23 -14.80 -0.33 -8.05
N ASP A 24 -14.22 -1.19 -7.21
CA ASP A 24 -12.80 -1.12 -6.84
C ASP A 24 -11.92 -1.62 -7.99
N ALA A 25 -12.30 -2.71 -8.66
CA ALA A 25 -11.62 -3.18 -9.85
C ALA A 25 -11.66 -2.16 -11.01
N GLU A 26 -12.76 -1.42 -11.15
CA GLU A 26 -12.91 -0.41 -12.19
C GLU A 26 -11.91 0.75 -12.04
N TRP A 27 -11.81 1.37 -10.84
CA TRP A 27 -10.88 2.48 -10.67
C TRP A 27 -9.41 2.02 -10.66
N GLN A 28 -9.11 0.79 -10.26
CA GLN A 28 -7.76 0.22 -10.36
C GLN A 28 -7.28 0.15 -11.80
N MET A 29 -8.13 -0.30 -12.73
CA MET A 29 -7.81 -0.31 -14.16
C MET A 29 -7.59 1.11 -14.71
N GLU A 30 -8.41 2.08 -14.28
CA GLU A 30 -8.25 3.46 -14.73
C GLU A 30 -6.96 4.09 -14.17
N VAL A 31 -6.57 3.78 -12.93
CA VAL A 31 -5.26 4.20 -12.37
C VAL A 31 -4.10 3.55 -13.12
N ALA A 32 -4.23 2.30 -13.57
CA ALA A 32 -3.21 1.67 -14.41
C ALA A 32 -3.03 2.41 -15.75
N LYS A 33 -4.12 2.78 -16.42
CA LYS A 33 -4.07 3.62 -17.63
C LYS A 33 -3.47 5.01 -17.36
N LEU A 34 -3.84 5.59 -16.21
CA LEU A 34 -3.29 6.87 -15.78
C LEU A 34 -1.76 6.83 -15.68
N LYS A 35 -1.18 5.76 -15.15
CA LYS A 35 0.29 5.58 -15.06
C LYS A 35 0.97 5.68 -16.43
N GLU A 36 0.38 5.11 -17.45
CA GLU A 36 0.90 5.17 -18.83
C GLU A 36 0.79 6.61 -19.39
N THR A 37 -0.34 7.28 -19.10
CA THR A 37 -0.62 8.63 -19.64
C THR A 37 0.24 9.71 -18.98
N ILE A 38 0.60 9.57 -17.69
CA ILE A 38 1.41 10.58 -16.96
C ILE A 38 2.73 10.89 -17.67
N GLN A 39 3.34 9.91 -18.32
CA GLN A 39 4.62 10.08 -19.02
C GLN A 39 4.43 10.60 -20.44
N SER A 40 3.40 10.12 -21.15
CA SER A 40 3.17 10.42 -22.57
C SER A 40 2.41 11.74 -22.79
N ASP A 41 1.42 12.05 -21.97
CA ASP A 41 0.59 13.26 -22.06
C ASP A 41 0.18 13.72 -20.63
N PRO A 42 1.01 14.55 -19.98
CA PRO A 42 0.72 15.03 -18.64
C PRO A 42 -0.57 15.85 -18.52
N ALA A 43 -1.01 16.54 -19.58
CA ALA A 43 -2.23 17.32 -19.57
C ALA A 43 -3.46 16.39 -19.55
N GLN A 44 -3.47 15.40 -20.42
CA GLN A 44 -4.52 14.37 -20.43
C GLN A 44 -4.55 13.58 -19.12
N ALA A 45 -3.38 13.26 -18.55
CA ALA A 45 -3.29 12.58 -17.26
C ALA A 45 -3.94 13.39 -16.12
N ALA A 46 -3.73 14.70 -16.09
CA ALA A 46 -4.37 15.57 -15.11
C ALA A 46 -5.89 15.54 -15.23
N GLU A 47 -6.43 15.63 -16.46
CA GLU A 47 -7.87 15.52 -16.71
C GLU A 47 -8.43 14.16 -16.29
N GLN A 48 -7.74 13.06 -16.62
CA GLN A 48 -8.12 11.70 -16.20
C GLN A 48 -8.18 11.57 -14.68
N ALA A 49 -7.14 12.03 -13.98
CA ALA A 49 -7.07 11.98 -12.53
C ALA A 49 -8.19 12.82 -11.87
N GLU A 50 -8.51 14.00 -12.41
CA GLU A 50 -9.64 14.81 -11.95
C GLU A 50 -10.99 14.13 -12.17
N GLN A 51 -11.18 13.43 -13.30
CA GLN A 51 -12.42 12.68 -13.57
C GLN A 51 -12.60 11.53 -12.58
N LEU A 52 -11.53 10.80 -12.27
CA LEU A 52 -11.54 9.69 -11.33
C LEU A 52 -12.03 10.07 -9.94
N ILE A 53 -11.69 11.26 -9.47
CA ILE A 53 -12.05 11.74 -8.13
C ILE A 53 -13.36 12.52 -8.08
N LYS A 54 -14.20 12.47 -9.13
CA LYS A 54 -15.51 13.14 -9.11
C LYS A 54 -16.59 12.33 -8.38
N GLY A 55 -17.63 13.04 -7.94
CA GLY A 55 -18.82 12.44 -7.32
C GLY A 55 -18.48 11.65 -6.05
N LYS A 56 -18.88 10.38 -6.00
CA LYS A 56 -18.68 9.48 -4.85
C LYS A 56 -17.21 9.22 -4.52
N ASN A 57 -16.33 9.33 -5.50
CA ASN A 57 -14.91 9.02 -5.37
C ASN A 57 -14.10 10.16 -4.75
N LYS A 58 -14.68 11.34 -4.56
CA LYS A 58 -13.98 12.54 -4.04
C LYS A 58 -13.28 12.33 -2.69
N LYS A 59 -13.77 11.40 -1.89
CA LYS A 59 -13.23 11.06 -0.57
C LYS A 59 -12.75 9.61 -0.49
N ASN A 60 -12.61 8.93 -1.62
CA ASN A 60 -12.05 7.58 -1.64
C ASN A 60 -10.53 7.68 -1.41
N VAL A 61 -10.10 7.35 -0.19
CA VAL A 61 -8.69 7.48 0.23
C VAL A 61 -7.79 6.52 -0.56
N GLU A 62 -8.25 5.31 -0.83
CA GLU A 62 -7.50 4.30 -1.58
C GLU A 62 -7.24 4.77 -3.01
N LEU A 63 -8.25 5.31 -3.68
CA LEU A 63 -8.09 5.90 -5.01
C LEU A 63 -7.17 7.12 -4.99
N LEU A 64 -7.35 8.03 -4.03
CA LEU A 64 -6.51 9.24 -3.90
C LEU A 64 -5.03 8.86 -3.68
N THR A 65 -4.76 7.87 -2.82
CA THR A 65 -3.40 7.39 -2.61
C THR A 65 -2.84 6.69 -3.83
N ALA A 66 -3.62 5.85 -4.52
CA ALA A 66 -3.19 5.17 -5.74
C ALA A 66 -2.84 6.15 -6.88
N ILE A 67 -3.60 7.22 -7.04
CA ILE A 67 -3.27 8.31 -7.99
C ILE A 67 -1.98 9.01 -7.56
N GLY A 68 -1.84 9.34 -6.27
CA GLY A 68 -0.64 9.97 -5.74
C GLY A 68 0.62 9.10 -5.93
N GLU A 69 0.50 7.79 -5.74
CA GLU A 69 1.57 6.82 -6.01
C GLU A 69 1.93 6.77 -7.50
N ALA A 70 0.94 6.81 -8.40
CA ALA A 70 1.17 6.87 -9.83
C ALA A 70 2.02 8.09 -10.24
N TYR A 71 1.68 9.26 -9.72
CA TYR A 71 2.46 10.48 -9.94
C TYR A 71 3.86 10.40 -9.30
N LEU A 72 3.99 9.84 -8.09
CA LEU A 72 5.28 9.67 -7.44
C LEU A 72 6.22 8.74 -8.21
N GLN A 73 5.70 7.65 -8.77
CA GLN A 73 6.44 6.72 -9.64
C GLN A 73 6.94 7.41 -10.92
N ALA A 74 6.20 8.39 -11.42
CA ALA A 74 6.55 9.20 -12.58
C ALA A 74 7.42 10.44 -12.23
N ASP A 75 7.97 10.52 -11.03
CA ASP A 75 8.75 11.66 -10.52
C ASP A 75 7.99 13.00 -10.48
N LYS A 76 6.65 12.97 -10.49
CA LYS A 76 5.77 14.14 -10.40
C LYS A 76 5.45 14.46 -8.94
N LEU A 77 6.44 14.98 -8.23
CA LEU A 77 6.36 15.20 -6.77
C LEU A 77 5.25 16.14 -6.33
N SER A 78 5.01 17.22 -7.09
CA SER A 78 3.98 18.23 -6.75
C SER A 78 2.59 17.62 -6.79
N GLU A 79 2.30 16.83 -7.83
CA GLU A 79 1.02 16.15 -8.01
C GLU A 79 0.86 15.05 -6.94
N ALA A 80 1.90 14.28 -6.67
CA ALA A 80 1.89 13.28 -5.61
C ALA A 80 1.57 13.92 -4.24
N GLN A 81 2.18 15.05 -3.90
CA GLN A 81 1.90 15.80 -2.68
C GLN A 81 0.46 16.31 -2.62
N MET A 82 -0.08 16.80 -3.74
CA MET A 82 -1.47 17.25 -3.83
C MET A 82 -2.43 16.10 -3.52
N TYR A 83 -2.24 14.92 -4.11
CA TYR A 83 -3.10 13.76 -3.85
C TYR A 83 -2.93 13.19 -2.44
N ALA A 84 -1.72 13.20 -1.87
CA ALA A 84 -1.51 12.85 -0.46
C ALA A 84 -2.28 13.79 0.49
N ALA A 85 -2.25 15.09 0.21
CA ALA A 85 -3.00 16.09 0.97
C ALA A 85 -4.53 15.89 0.85
N LEU A 86 -5.03 15.54 -0.34
CA LEU A 86 -6.44 15.22 -0.56
C LEU A 86 -6.84 13.95 0.22
N ALA A 87 -6.00 12.91 0.21
CA ALA A 87 -6.22 11.69 0.99
C ALA A 87 -6.25 11.97 2.51
N LYS A 88 -5.31 12.75 3.03
CA LYS A 88 -5.32 13.20 4.44
C LYS A 88 -6.53 14.06 4.77
N LYS A 89 -6.98 14.91 3.87
CA LYS A 89 -8.22 15.69 4.06
C LYS A 89 -9.46 14.82 4.08
N ALA A 90 -9.48 13.75 3.28
CA ALA A 90 -10.59 12.79 3.25
C ALA A 90 -10.63 11.95 4.53
N ASN A 91 -9.47 11.48 5.02
CA ASN A 91 -9.30 10.80 6.30
C ASN A 91 -7.94 11.10 6.92
N GLY A 92 -7.93 11.96 7.95
CA GLY A 92 -6.72 12.38 8.65
C GLY A 92 -5.96 11.25 9.37
N LYS A 93 -6.64 10.11 9.63
CA LYS A 93 -6.06 8.91 10.27
C LYS A 93 -5.86 7.76 9.27
N SER A 94 -5.73 8.05 7.99
CA SER A 94 -5.45 7.02 6.99
C SER A 94 -3.99 6.59 7.05
N ALA A 95 -3.76 5.30 7.28
CA ALA A 95 -2.45 4.69 7.19
C ALA A 95 -1.87 4.79 5.77
N LEU A 96 -2.69 4.55 4.74
CA LEU A 96 -2.27 4.64 3.33
C LEU A 96 -1.81 6.05 2.95
N ALA A 97 -2.53 7.09 3.40
CA ALA A 97 -2.12 8.47 3.15
C ALA A 97 -0.78 8.80 3.85
N SER A 98 -0.56 8.29 5.07
CA SER A 98 0.72 8.45 5.77
C SER A 98 1.85 7.68 5.08
N VAL A 99 1.58 6.50 4.53
CA VAL A 99 2.55 5.75 3.71
C VAL A 99 2.95 6.58 2.49
N LEU A 100 2.00 7.13 1.74
CA LEU A 100 2.29 7.97 0.58
C LEU A 100 3.10 9.22 0.95
N GLU A 101 2.78 9.90 2.07
CA GLU A 101 3.61 11.02 2.57
C GLU A 101 5.04 10.55 2.90
N GLY A 102 5.19 9.36 3.49
CA GLY A 102 6.49 8.74 3.76
C GLY A 102 7.28 8.43 2.48
N ASP A 103 6.62 7.90 1.45
CA ASP A 103 7.23 7.62 0.14
C ASP A 103 7.70 8.90 -0.56
N ILE A 104 6.92 9.96 -0.49
CA ILE A 104 7.28 11.28 -1.01
C ILE A 104 8.53 11.80 -0.27
N ALA A 105 8.56 11.70 1.06
CA ALA A 105 9.70 12.12 1.85
C ALA A 105 10.96 11.27 1.54
N ALA A 106 10.81 9.96 1.36
CA ALA A 106 11.89 9.07 0.95
C ALA A 106 12.45 9.44 -0.43
N LYS A 107 11.57 9.74 -1.39
CA LYS A 107 11.95 10.22 -2.73
C LYS A 107 12.73 11.54 -2.67
N GLN A 108 12.40 12.41 -1.72
CA GLN A 108 13.11 13.66 -1.42
C GLN A 108 14.40 13.44 -0.62
N LYS A 109 14.79 12.17 -0.37
CA LYS A 109 15.96 11.78 0.44
C LYS A 109 15.87 12.25 1.90
N ASN A 110 14.69 12.51 2.40
CA ASN A 110 14.42 12.86 3.80
C ASN A 110 14.02 11.61 4.59
N ALA A 111 15.02 10.79 4.93
CA ALA A 111 14.81 9.52 5.63
C ALA A 111 14.15 9.72 7.02
N GLY A 112 14.45 10.83 7.72
CA GLY A 112 13.85 11.14 9.01
C GLY A 112 12.35 11.38 8.93
N LEU A 113 11.90 12.20 7.97
CA LEU A 113 10.47 12.42 7.75
C LEU A 113 9.79 11.17 7.20
N ALA A 114 10.45 10.41 6.31
CA ALA A 114 9.90 9.17 5.78
C ALA A 114 9.62 8.16 6.90
N SER A 115 10.59 7.91 7.80
CA SER A 115 10.40 6.98 8.91
C SER A 115 9.31 7.46 9.86
N GLN A 116 9.23 8.75 10.17
CA GLN A 116 8.16 9.33 10.98
C GLN A 116 6.76 9.07 10.37
N LYS A 117 6.63 9.22 9.05
CA LYS A 117 5.36 8.99 8.36
C LYS A 117 4.98 7.52 8.30
N TYR A 118 5.94 6.61 8.18
CA TYR A 118 5.66 5.17 8.27
C TYR A 118 5.28 4.76 9.70
N GLU A 119 5.89 5.35 10.75
CA GLU A 119 5.46 5.14 12.13
C GLU A 119 4.05 5.67 12.39
N GLU A 120 3.69 6.83 11.81
CA GLU A 120 2.34 7.37 11.85
C GLU A 120 1.34 6.39 11.20
N ALA A 121 1.70 5.80 10.04
CA ALA A 121 0.88 4.79 9.39
C ALA A 121 0.68 3.54 10.25
N ILE A 122 1.74 3.04 10.88
CA ILE A 122 1.70 1.89 11.81
C ILE A 122 0.82 2.21 13.04
N TYR A 123 0.86 3.44 13.52
CA TYR A 123 0.02 3.89 14.64
C TYR A 123 -1.48 3.90 14.26
N PHE A 124 -1.82 4.30 13.03
CA PHE A 124 -3.21 4.30 12.56
C PHE A 124 -3.72 2.91 12.19
N ASP A 125 -2.85 2.07 11.65
CA ASP A 125 -3.14 0.67 11.35
C ASP A 125 -1.92 -0.20 11.66
N SER A 126 -2.01 -0.94 12.77
CA SER A 126 -0.94 -1.84 13.23
C SER A 126 -0.65 -3.01 12.29
N ARG A 127 -1.48 -3.22 11.25
CA ARG A 127 -1.29 -4.22 10.19
C ARG A 127 -0.97 -3.62 8.84
N CYS A 128 -0.62 -2.34 8.78
CA CYS A 128 -0.23 -1.67 7.55
C CYS A 128 1.10 -2.23 7.03
N THR A 129 1.06 -3.38 6.38
CA THR A 129 2.24 -4.07 5.83
C THR A 129 3.15 -3.13 5.03
N PRO A 130 2.65 -2.28 4.09
CA PRO A 130 3.51 -1.36 3.35
C PRO A 130 4.35 -0.45 4.25
N ALA A 131 3.79 0.04 5.35
CA ALA A 131 4.52 0.93 6.27
C ALA A 131 5.72 0.23 6.92
N TYR A 132 5.54 -1.01 7.37
CA TYR A 132 6.63 -1.79 7.96
C TYR A 132 7.73 -2.13 6.95
N LEU A 133 7.37 -2.55 5.75
CA LEU A 133 8.33 -2.90 4.70
C LEU A 133 9.16 -1.67 4.30
N LYS A 134 8.51 -0.52 4.10
CA LYS A 134 9.17 0.73 3.74
C LYS A 134 10.01 1.32 4.89
N TYR A 135 9.52 1.21 6.13
CA TYR A 135 10.32 1.55 7.31
C TYR A 135 11.60 0.71 7.37
N ALA A 136 11.47 -0.60 7.15
CA ALA A 136 12.61 -1.50 7.12
C ALA A 136 13.60 -1.15 6.00
N ASP A 137 13.13 -0.69 4.84
CA ASP A 137 14.00 -0.22 3.74
C ASP A 137 14.83 1.02 4.13
N ILE A 138 14.29 1.93 4.94
CA ILE A 138 15.05 3.07 5.46
C ILE A 138 16.21 2.61 6.35
N TYR A 139 15.98 1.59 7.18
CA TYR A 139 16.92 1.20 8.23
C TYR A 139 17.78 -0.03 7.90
N LYS A 140 17.50 -0.77 6.83
CA LYS A 140 18.18 -2.05 6.51
C LYS A 140 19.71 -1.97 6.47
N SER A 141 20.25 -0.84 6.07
CA SER A 141 21.71 -0.61 6.00
C SER A 141 22.24 0.17 7.20
N ALA A 142 21.49 1.16 7.69
CA ALA A 142 21.93 2.04 8.77
C ALA A 142 21.72 1.41 10.17
N ASN A 143 20.63 0.69 10.36
CA ASN A 143 20.28 0.00 11.61
C ASN A 143 19.42 -1.23 11.33
N ALA A 144 20.04 -2.27 10.81
CA ALA A 144 19.34 -3.52 10.47
C ALA A 144 18.63 -4.17 11.68
N GLY A 145 19.13 -3.96 12.90
CA GLY A 145 18.47 -4.44 14.13
C GLY A 145 17.07 -3.88 14.29
N LEU A 146 16.92 -2.56 14.12
CA LEU A 146 15.65 -1.87 14.20
C LEU A 146 14.68 -2.31 13.08
N ALA A 147 15.20 -2.48 11.86
CA ALA A 147 14.40 -2.98 10.74
C ALA A 147 13.86 -4.40 11.02
N ILE A 148 14.69 -5.31 11.52
CA ILE A 148 14.31 -6.68 11.87
C ILE A 148 13.27 -6.67 13.01
N GLU A 149 13.47 -5.84 14.04
CA GLU A 149 12.53 -5.71 15.17
C GLU A 149 11.13 -5.32 14.68
N LYS A 150 11.05 -4.28 13.85
CA LYS A 150 9.77 -3.82 13.27
C LYS A 150 9.10 -4.89 12.42
N LEU A 151 9.85 -5.59 11.57
CA LEU A 151 9.30 -6.68 10.76
C LEU A 151 8.81 -7.85 11.61
N ASN A 152 9.51 -8.21 12.69
CA ASN A 152 9.07 -9.26 13.61
C ASN A 152 7.82 -8.84 14.39
N GLN A 153 7.66 -7.55 14.70
CA GLN A 153 6.42 -7.01 15.27
C GLN A 153 5.24 -7.29 14.33
N LEU A 154 5.36 -6.98 13.05
CA LEU A 154 4.33 -7.29 12.05
C LEU A 154 4.13 -8.79 11.88
N LYS A 155 5.21 -9.59 11.87
CA LYS A 155 5.15 -11.05 11.76
C LYS A 155 4.33 -11.70 12.87
N THR A 156 4.32 -11.13 14.08
CA THR A 156 3.47 -11.57 15.19
C THR A 156 1.99 -11.32 14.91
N LEU A 157 1.66 -10.22 14.22
CA LEU A 157 0.28 -9.84 13.87
C LEU A 157 -0.21 -10.56 12.60
N GLU A 158 0.71 -10.86 11.67
CA GLU A 158 0.44 -11.47 10.37
C GLU A 158 1.42 -12.64 10.09
N PRO A 159 1.29 -13.78 10.80
CA PRO A 159 2.24 -14.89 10.69
C PRO A 159 2.35 -15.50 9.28
N SER A 160 1.28 -15.45 8.49
CA SER A 160 1.21 -16.01 7.14
C SER A 160 1.65 -15.03 6.04
N ASN A 161 1.96 -13.77 6.38
CA ASN A 161 2.38 -12.77 5.40
C ASN A 161 3.83 -13.01 4.98
N THR A 162 4.01 -13.58 3.81
CA THR A 162 5.32 -13.98 3.28
C THR A 162 6.18 -12.79 2.80
N ALA A 163 5.59 -11.65 2.49
CA ALA A 163 6.34 -10.43 2.16
C ALA A 163 7.29 -10.02 3.30
N ILE A 164 6.90 -10.31 4.56
CA ILE A 164 7.75 -10.09 5.74
C ILE A 164 8.97 -10.99 5.70
N ASP A 165 8.79 -12.28 5.36
CA ASP A 165 9.89 -13.24 5.28
C ASP A 165 10.86 -12.86 4.16
N LYS A 166 10.36 -12.45 2.99
CA LYS A 166 11.18 -11.92 1.89
C LYS A 166 12.04 -10.74 2.38
N LYS A 167 11.43 -9.77 3.06
CA LYS A 167 12.14 -8.58 3.56
C LYS A 167 13.15 -8.91 4.66
N LEU A 168 12.83 -9.82 5.57
CA LEU A 168 13.77 -10.32 6.59
C LEU A 168 14.96 -11.03 5.94
N ALA A 169 14.72 -11.86 4.93
CA ALA A 169 15.77 -12.55 4.20
C ALA A 169 16.75 -11.57 3.53
N GLU A 170 16.23 -10.53 2.85
CA GLU A 170 17.04 -9.47 2.25
C GLU A 170 17.96 -8.80 3.30
N ILE A 171 17.41 -8.49 4.49
CA ILE A 171 18.18 -7.81 5.55
C ILE A 171 19.22 -8.74 6.17
N TYR A 172 18.89 -10.02 6.42
CA TYR A 172 19.85 -10.99 6.91
C TYR A 172 20.98 -11.23 5.91
N TYR A 173 20.65 -11.28 4.61
CA TYR A 173 21.65 -11.39 3.55
C TYR A 173 22.63 -10.19 3.56
N LEU A 174 22.11 -8.96 3.66
CA LEU A 174 22.92 -7.75 3.76
C LEU A 174 23.85 -7.75 5.01
N LYS A 175 23.43 -8.44 6.09
CA LYS A 175 24.24 -8.62 7.30
C LYS A 175 25.23 -9.79 7.22
N ASN A 176 25.30 -10.51 6.10
CA ASN A 176 26.06 -11.74 5.93
C ASN A 176 25.60 -12.88 6.86
N ASP A 177 24.40 -12.81 7.44
CA ASP A 177 23.78 -13.90 8.20
C ASP A 177 23.06 -14.85 7.24
N PHE A 178 23.85 -15.58 6.44
CA PHE A 178 23.33 -16.41 5.35
C PHE A 178 22.42 -17.55 5.83
N SER A 179 22.64 -18.04 7.04
CA SER A 179 21.79 -19.07 7.64
C SER A 179 20.37 -18.54 7.84
N LYS A 180 20.21 -17.38 8.52
CA LYS A 180 18.90 -16.78 8.73
C LYS A 180 18.28 -16.27 7.44
N ALA A 181 19.08 -15.80 6.49
CA ALA A 181 18.59 -15.43 5.16
C ALA A 181 17.97 -16.64 4.45
N ALA A 182 18.66 -17.78 4.42
CA ALA A 182 18.15 -19.00 3.80
C ALA A 182 16.86 -19.51 4.47
N ASP A 183 16.79 -19.49 5.81
CA ASP A 183 15.58 -19.87 6.55
C ASP A 183 14.40 -18.96 6.23
N ALA A 184 14.63 -17.65 6.11
CA ALA A 184 13.60 -16.69 5.79
C ALA A 184 13.15 -16.81 4.32
N TYR A 185 14.07 -16.99 3.37
CA TYR A 185 13.71 -17.29 1.97
C TYR A 185 12.94 -18.61 1.83
N SER A 186 13.28 -19.64 2.60
CA SER A 186 12.51 -20.90 2.59
C SER A 186 11.07 -20.69 3.03
N ARG A 187 10.84 -19.90 4.08
CA ARG A 187 9.47 -19.56 4.52
C ARG A 187 8.72 -18.72 3.47
N PHE A 188 9.40 -17.79 2.82
CA PHE A 188 8.82 -17.04 1.70
C PHE A 188 8.42 -17.99 0.57
N ALA A 189 9.31 -18.87 0.12
CA ALA A 189 9.07 -19.81 -0.98
C ALA A 189 7.98 -20.84 -0.70
N MET A 190 7.74 -21.18 0.56
CA MET A 190 6.67 -22.11 0.97
C MET A 190 5.31 -21.44 1.14
N GLY A 191 5.25 -20.11 1.03
CA GLY A 191 4.05 -19.35 1.24
C GLY A 191 3.16 -19.25 -0.01
N PRO A 192 1.87 -18.91 0.15
CA PRO A 192 0.89 -18.87 -0.94
C PRO A 192 1.15 -17.82 -2.04
N THR A 193 2.06 -16.87 -1.81
CA THR A 193 2.38 -15.79 -2.75
C THR A 193 3.68 -16.00 -3.54
N ALA A 194 4.40 -17.10 -3.30
CA ALA A 194 5.69 -17.37 -3.94
C ALA A 194 5.60 -17.75 -5.43
N ASN A 195 4.39 -18.05 -5.93
CA ASN A 195 4.18 -18.60 -7.28
C ASN A 195 3.72 -17.57 -8.32
N GLU A 196 3.62 -16.27 -8.00
CA GLU A 196 3.04 -15.29 -8.92
C GLU A 196 4.02 -14.24 -9.47
N GLU A 197 5.27 -14.14 -9.01
CA GLU A 197 6.20 -13.05 -9.41
C GLU A 197 7.67 -13.44 -9.64
N ASP A 198 8.03 -14.73 -9.78
CA ASP A 198 9.41 -15.14 -10.10
C ASP A 198 9.56 -15.63 -11.54
#